data_c2086117cc7339de5e47b24c2bb48e75
#
_entry.id   c2086117cc7339de5e47b24c2bb48e75
#
_cell.length_a   1.000
_cell.length_b   1.000
_cell.length_c   1.000
_cell.angle_alpha   90.00
_cell.angle_beta   90.00
_cell.angle_gamma   90.00
#
_symmetry.space_group_name_H-M   'P 1'
#
loop_
_entity.id
_entity.type
_entity.pdbx_description
1 polymer ?
#
loop_
_entity_poly.entity_id
_entity_poly.type
_entity_poly.pdbx_seq_one_letter_code
_entity_poly.pdbx_strand_id
1 'polypeptide(L)'
;MRNRNPEYAHILAPLHQEAAASARGDIVSAVKSILRVQIAGGAATRNGVARALGLNPRTLAHRLEAFGVTFSGLADEARFEAAQSLLLKDKRIAEVAAVLGFTEQSAFTRAFMRWSGTTPGRWRLRRAGAMASNGRQ
;
A
#
# COMPACT_ATOMS: atom_id res chain seq x y z
N MET A 1 1.14 3.49 26.14
CA MET A 1 1.12 3.47 26.08
C MET A 1 1.30 3.61 26.22
N ARG A 2 1.24 3.67 25.71
CA ARG A 2 1.28 3.76 25.46
C ARG A 2 1.49 3.96 25.20
N ASN A 3 1.54 3.97 24.79
CA ASN A 3 1.59 4.16 24.37
C ASN A 3 1.84 4.44 24.30
N ARG A 4 1.98 4.55 24.03
CA ARG A 4 2.05 4.82 23.80
C ARG A 4 2.07 5.13 23.57
N ASN A 5 1.95 5.12 23.30
CA ASN A 5 1.77 5.40 22.90
C ASN A 5 1.69 5.86 22.79
N PRO A 6 1.81 5.90 22.57
CA PRO A 6 1.47 6.34 22.32
C PRO A 6 1.69 6.71 21.84
N GLU A 7 1.79 6.71 21.23
CA GLU A 7 1.85 6.88 20.69
C GLU A 7 1.69 7.27 19.75
N TYR A 8 1.36 7.29 19.34
CA TYR A 8 1.12 7.84 18.37
C TYR A 8 -0.02 8.40 18.45
N ALA A 9 -0.21 8.41 19.07
CA ALA A 9 -1.26 8.92 19.23
C ALA A 9 -1.22 10.19 18.79
N HIS A 10 -0.56 10.62 18.38
CA HIS A 10 -0.62 11.67 17.91
C HIS A 10 -0.50 11.82 16.69
N ILE A 11 0.02 11.19 16.32
CA ILE A 11 0.07 11.28 15.11
C ILE A 11 -1.18 11.17 14.68
N LEU A 12 -1.78 10.58 15.03
CA LEU A 12 -2.95 10.47 14.67
C LEU A 12 -3.75 10.86 15.62
N ALA A 13 -3.35 11.54 16.22
CA ALA A 13 -3.94 11.96 17.25
C ALA A 13 -5.30 11.88 17.38
N PRO A 14 -5.94 12.36 16.75
CA PRO A 14 -7.25 12.48 17.04
C PRO A 14 -7.90 11.28 17.03
N LEU A 15 -7.36 10.49 16.71
CA LEU A 15 -8.01 9.51 16.53
C LEU A 15 -8.08 8.66 17.57
N HIS A 16 -7.69 8.79 18.51
CA HIS A 16 -7.62 7.81 19.35
C HIS A 16 -8.70 7.51 20.15
N GLN A 17 -9.70 8.08 20.03
CA GLN A 17 -10.67 7.93 20.93
C GLN A 17 -11.38 6.65 20.89
N GLU A 18 -11.73 6.14 19.95
CA GLU A 18 -12.47 5.03 19.95
C GLU A 18 -11.60 4.01 20.25
N ALA A 19 -11.08 4.13 21.21
CA ALA A 19 -10.02 3.54 21.55
C ALA A 19 -9.82 2.13 21.30
N ALA A 20 -10.51 1.31 21.76
CA ALA A 20 -10.13 -0.03 21.59
C ALA A 20 -10.28 -0.49 20.19
N ALA A 21 -11.34 -0.16 19.62
CA ALA A 21 -11.55 -0.52 18.25
C ALA A 21 -10.54 0.20 17.42
N SER A 22 -10.25 1.43 17.79
CA SER A 22 -9.34 2.18 17.07
C SER A 22 -7.97 1.71 17.24
N ALA A 23 -7.58 1.27 18.38
CA ALA A 23 -6.25 0.83 18.58
C ALA A 23 -5.89 -0.27 17.64
N ARG A 24 -6.88 -1.11 17.27
CA ARG A 24 -6.55 -2.13 16.38
C ARG A 24 -6.59 -1.57 15.02
N GLY A 25 -7.51 -0.79 14.66
CA GLY A 25 -7.57 -0.17 13.37
C GLY A 25 -6.39 0.74 13.14
N ASP A 26 -5.91 1.39 14.19
CA ASP A 26 -4.85 2.36 14.06
C ASP A 26 -3.55 1.82 13.52
N ILE A 27 -3.07 0.68 14.00
CA ILE A 27 -1.78 0.22 13.50
C ILE A 27 -1.89 -0.18 12.03
N VAL A 28 -2.96 -0.85 11.64
CA VAL A 28 -3.14 -1.26 10.25
C VAL A 28 -3.38 -0.03 9.37
N SER A 29 -4.24 0.88 9.80
CA SER A 29 -4.51 2.09 9.05
C SER A 29 -3.28 2.98 8.93
N ALA A 30 -2.52 3.09 9.99
CA ALA A 30 -1.31 3.90 9.98
C ALA A 30 -0.29 3.33 9.00
N VAL A 31 -0.11 2.01 9.00
CA VAL A 31 0.80 1.37 8.06
C VAL A 31 0.34 1.62 6.64
N LYS A 32 -0.96 1.48 6.38
CA LYS A 32 -1.48 1.71 5.03
C LYS A 32 -1.24 3.14 4.56
N SER A 33 -1.45 4.10 5.44
CA SER A 33 -1.25 5.50 5.09
C SER A 33 0.22 5.80 4.79
N ILE A 34 1.11 5.28 5.62
CA ILE A 34 2.53 5.50 5.41
C ILE A 34 2.99 4.81 4.13
N LEU A 35 2.47 3.61 3.87
CA LEU A 35 2.82 2.89 2.66
C LEU A 35 2.43 3.68 1.40
N ARG A 36 1.26 4.29 1.41
CA ARG A 36 0.84 5.08 0.25
C ARG A 36 1.83 6.19 -0.04
N VAL A 37 2.28 6.86 1.00
CA VAL A 37 3.24 7.95 0.84
C VAL A 37 4.58 7.43 0.37
N GLN A 38 5.08 6.36 0.98
CA GLN A 38 6.38 5.83 0.62
C GLN A 38 6.40 5.21 -0.77
N ILE A 39 5.32 4.57 -1.16
CA ILE A 39 5.23 3.98 -2.50
C ILE A 39 5.21 5.10 -3.54
N ALA A 40 4.49 6.17 -3.28
CA ALA A 40 4.49 7.30 -4.19
C ALA A 40 5.88 7.89 -4.34
N GLY A 41 6.71 7.77 -3.31
CA GLY A 41 8.09 8.22 -3.36
C GLY A 41 9.05 7.17 -3.92
N GLY A 42 8.55 5.99 -4.27
CA GLY A 42 9.36 4.95 -4.87
C GLY A 42 10.20 4.14 -3.89
N ALA A 43 9.93 4.25 -2.60
CA ALA A 43 10.79 3.61 -1.62
C ALA A 43 10.07 3.09 -0.37
N ALA A 44 9.17 2.18 -0.54
CA ALA A 44 8.46 1.62 0.60
C ALA A 44 9.22 0.43 1.16
N THR A 45 9.65 0.51 2.40
CA THR A 45 10.34 -0.60 3.06
C THR A 45 9.78 -0.82 4.44
N ARG A 46 9.95 -2.04 4.93
CA ARG A 46 9.53 -2.38 6.28
C ARG A 46 10.24 -1.48 7.30
N ASN A 47 11.53 -1.30 7.14
CA ASN A 47 12.29 -0.46 8.06
C ASN A 47 11.81 0.98 8.02
N GLY A 48 11.52 1.49 6.83
CA GLY A 48 11.04 2.86 6.69
C GLY A 48 9.69 3.08 7.34
N VAL A 49 8.79 2.12 7.19
CA VAL A 49 7.47 2.22 7.81
C VAL A 49 7.57 2.12 9.32
N ALA A 50 8.38 1.16 9.79
CA ALA A 50 8.55 0.98 11.23
C ALA A 50 9.14 2.25 11.84
N ARG A 51 10.14 2.83 11.18
CA ARG A 51 10.76 4.04 11.67
C ARG A 51 9.74 5.19 11.74
N ALA A 52 8.91 5.31 10.75
CA ALA A 52 7.89 6.35 10.73
C ALA A 52 6.92 6.21 11.89
N LEU A 53 6.73 4.98 12.37
CA LEU A 53 5.84 4.72 13.49
C LEU A 53 6.56 4.70 14.84
N GLY A 54 7.86 4.93 14.84
CA GLY A 54 8.63 4.87 16.07
C GLY A 54 8.81 3.46 16.61
N LEU A 55 8.74 2.46 15.75
CA LEU A 55 8.84 1.07 16.14
C LEU A 55 10.02 0.42 15.44
N ASN A 56 10.51 -0.69 15.99
CA ASN A 56 11.45 -1.47 15.23
C ASN A 56 10.66 -2.47 14.38
N PRO A 57 11.26 -3.03 13.33
CA PRO A 57 10.52 -3.90 12.42
C PRO A 57 9.91 -5.12 13.06
N ARG A 58 10.56 -5.66 14.07
CA ARG A 58 10.06 -6.84 14.76
C ARG A 58 8.79 -6.52 15.54
N THR A 59 8.77 -5.40 16.23
CA THR A 59 7.58 -4.97 16.95
C THR A 59 6.45 -4.68 15.99
N LEU A 60 6.76 -4.05 14.86
CA LEU A 60 5.75 -3.79 13.84
C LEU A 60 5.13 -5.11 13.36
N ALA A 61 5.98 -6.08 13.01
CA ALA A 61 5.49 -7.37 12.53
C ALA A 61 4.61 -8.05 13.57
N HIS A 62 5.04 -8.00 14.82
CA HIS A 62 4.30 -8.63 15.90
C HIS A 62 2.92 -7.99 16.08
N ARG A 63 2.86 -6.68 16.04
CA ARG A 63 1.58 -5.99 16.18
C ARG A 63 0.64 -6.26 15.01
N LEU A 64 1.17 -6.34 13.81
CA LEU A 64 0.34 -6.64 12.65
C LEU A 64 -0.18 -8.07 12.72
N GLU A 65 0.65 -8.97 13.21
CA GLU A 65 0.26 -10.38 13.33
C GLU A 65 -0.95 -10.53 14.24
N ALA A 66 -1.06 -9.72 15.25
CA ALA A 66 -2.20 -9.76 16.18
C ALA A 66 -3.51 -9.50 15.45
N PHE A 67 -3.48 -8.85 14.29
CA PHE A 67 -4.69 -8.59 13.52
C PHE A 67 -4.78 -9.47 12.29
N GLY A 68 -3.94 -10.49 12.22
CA GLY A 68 -3.99 -11.44 11.11
C GLY A 68 -3.46 -10.92 9.80
N VAL A 69 -2.66 -9.87 9.84
CA VAL A 69 -2.10 -9.31 8.60
C VAL A 69 -0.58 -9.27 8.69
N THR A 70 0.06 -9.20 7.52
CA THR A 70 1.51 -9.10 7.47
C THR A 70 1.89 -7.81 6.77
N PHE A 71 3.10 -7.33 7.05
CA PHE A 71 3.60 -6.16 6.36
C PHE A 71 3.64 -6.40 4.85
N SER A 72 4.12 -7.57 4.43
CA SER A 72 4.19 -7.89 3.01
C SER A 72 2.83 -7.85 2.33
N GLY A 73 1.81 -8.35 3.01
CA GLY A 73 0.46 -8.32 2.46
C GLY A 73 -0.05 -6.90 2.30
N LEU A 74 0.17 -6.08 3.31
CA LEU A 74 -0.26 -4.68 3.24
C LEU A 74 0.51 -3.91 2.18
N ALA A 75 1.80 -4.21 2.04
CA ALA A 75 2.63 -3.55 1.03
C ALA A 75 2.18 -3.95 -0.38
N ASP A 76 1.85 -5.21 -0.58
CA ASP A 76 1.36 -5.68 -1.87
C ASP A 76 0.03 -5.02 -2.22
N GLU A 77 -0.87 -4.90 -1.26
CA GLU A 77 -2.15 -4.21 -1.48
C GLU A 77 -1.91 -2.77 -1.88
N ALA A 78 -1.01 -2.10 -1.18
CA ALA A 78 -0.75 -0.69 -1.46
C ALA A 78 -0.09 -0.51 -2.83
N ARG A 79 0.82 -1.40 -3.18
CA ARG A 79 1.48 -1.34 -4.49
C ARG A 79 0.49 -1.64 -5.62
N PHE A 80 -0.39 -2.59 -5.39
CA PHE A 80 -1.41 -2.91 -6.38
C PHE A 80 -2.34 -1.71 -6.59
N GLU A 81 -2.76 -1.09 -5.51
CA GLU A 81 -3.63 0.09 -5.58
C GLU A 81 -2.93 1.21 -6.35
N ALA A 82 -1.65 1.46 -6.03
CA ALA A 82 -0.89 2.49 -6.72
C ALA A 82 -0.70 2.16 -8.20
N ALA A 83 -0.45 0.88 -8.50
CA ALA A 83 -0.29 0.44 -9.89
C ALA A 83 -1.55 0.70 -10.68
N GLN A 84 -2.70 0.36 -10.10
CA GLN A 84 -3.97 0.58 -10.79
C GLN A 84 -4.18 2.05 -11.11
N SER A 85 -3.91 2.92 -10.14
CA SER A 85 -4.05 4.36 -10.37
C SER A 85 -3.14 4.86 -11.48
N LEU A 86 -1.90 4.38 -11.47
CA LEU A 86 -0.94 4.81 -12.49
C LEU A 86 -1.26 4.26 -13.87
N LEU A 87 -1.75 3.02 -13.92
CA LEU A 87 -2.10 2.41 -15.20
C LEU A 87 -3.30 3.08 -15.85
N LEU A 88 -4.16 3.70 -15.05
CA LEU A 88 -5.30 4.41 -15.60
C LEU A 88 -4.92 5.76 -16.17
N LYS A 89 -3.71 6.22 -15.88
CA LYS A 89 -3.19 7.42 -16.50
C LYS A 89 -2.44 6.98 -17.76
N ASP A 90 -2.21 7.88 -18.64
CA ASP A 90 -1.58 7.53 -19.90
C ASP A 90 -0.06 7.42 -19.77
N LYS A 91 0.38 6.45 -18.99
CA LYS A 91 1.80 6.19 -18.76
C LYS A 91 2.19 4.85 -19.32
N ARG A 92 3.42 4.75 -19.76
CA ARG A 92 3.91 3.48 -20.27
C ARG A 92 4.12 2.52 -19.09
N ILE A 93 3.97 1.24 -19.37
CA ILE A 93 4.13 0.21 -18.34
C ILE A 93 5.51 0.32 -17.68
N ALA A 94 6.54 0.60 -18.47
CA ALA A 94 7.90 0.77 -17.92
C ALA A 94 7.97 1.94 -16.95
N GLU A 95 7.23 3.00 -17.21
CA GLU A 95 7.22 4.15 -16.31
C GLU A 95 6.52 3.81 -15.00
N VAL A 96 5.42 3.08 -15.10
CA VAL A 96 4.70 2.66 -13.91
C VAL A 96 5.59 1.79 -13.03
N ALA A 97 6.30 0.85 -13.67
CA ALA A 97 7.21 -0.02 -12.95
C ALA A 97 8.28 0.79 -12.20
N ALA A 98 8.85 1.77 -12.89
CA ALA A 98 9.89 2.60 -12.30
C ALA A 98 9.37 3.41 -11.12
N VAL A 99 8.20 4.00 -11.26
CA VAL A 99 7.60 4.79 -10.18
C VAL A 99 7.37 3.93 -8.94
N LEU A 100 7.00 2.68 -9.14
CA LEU A 100 6.75 1.78 -8.03
C LEU A 100 8.02 1.16 -7.43
N GLY A 101 9.17 1.52 -7.98
CA GLY A 101 10.44 1.08 -7.42
C GLY A 101 11.00 -0.20 -8.00
N PHE A 102 10.42 -0.71 -9.07
CA PHE A 102 10.95 -1.91 -9.71
C PHE A 102 12.11 -1.53 -10.61
N THR A 103 13.20 -2.28 -10.52
CA THR A 103 14.36 -2.01 -11.37
C THR A 103 14.14 -2.52 -12.79
N GLU A 104 13.24 -3.47 -12.97
CA GLU A 104 12.95 -4.01 -14.28
C GLU A 104 11.46 -4.19 -14.48
N GLN A 105 11.00 -3.89 -15.67
CA GLN A 105 9.59 -4.02 -15.99
C GLN A 105 9.09 -5.44 -15.80
N SER A 106 9.94 -6.43 -16.11
CA SER A 106 9.54 -7.84 -15.97
C SER A 106 9.19 -8.19 -14.52
N ALA A 107 9.92 -7.61 -13.57
CA ALA A 107 9.63 -7.86 -12.15
C ALA A 107 8.27 -7.27 -11.78
N PHE A 108 7.96 -6.09 -12.29
CA PHE A 108 6.66 -5.49 -12.07
C PHE A 108 5.55 -6.34 -12.67
N THR A 109 5.76 -6.81 -13.89
CA THR A 109 4.76 -7.62 -14.57
C THR A 109 4.47 -8.90 -13.78
N ARG A 110 5.50 -9.55 -13.25
CA ARG A 110 5.31 -10.75 -12.44
C ARG A 110 4.55 -10.44 -11.15
N ALA A 111 4.89 -9.33 -10.50
CA ALA A 111 4.21 -8.92 -9.28
C ALA A 111 2.74 -8.62 -9.57
N PHE A 112 2.49 -7.88 -10.63
CA PHE A 112 1.13 -7.51 -10.99
C PHE A 112 0.28 -8.75 -11.32
N MET A 113 0.91 -9.73 -11.99
CA MET A 113 0.24 -10.98 -12.29
C MET A 113 -0.14 -11.71 -11.00
N ARG A 114 0.75 -11.70 -10.00
CA ARG A 114 0.44 -12.31 -8.70
C ARG A 114 -0.73 -11.59 -8.04
N TRP A 115 -0.75 -10.27 -8.12
CA TRP A 115 -1.78 -9.48 -7.45
C TRP A 115 -3.14 -9.56 -8.13
N SER A 116 -3.15 -9.55 -9.44
CA SER A 116 -4.40 -9.38 -10.20
C SER A 116 -4.81 -10.57 -11.05
N GLY A 117 -3.90 -11.49 -11.30
CA GLY A 117 -4.18 -12.61 -12.19
C GLY A 117 -4.02 -12.28 -13.67
N THR A 118 -3.61 -11.07 -14.00
CA THR A 118 -3.42 -10.70 -15.39
C THR A 118 -2.25 -9.74 -15.53
N THR A 119 -1.81 -9.47 -16.75
CA THR A 119 -0.70 -8.56 -16.96
C THR A 119 -1.18 -7.10 -16.88
N PRO A 120 -0.26 -6.17 -16.60
CA PRO A 120 -0.65 -4.76 -16.54
C PRO A 120 -1.26 -4.28 -17.83
N GLY A 121 -0.73 -4.72 -18.97
CA GLY A 121 -1.27 -4.31 -20.27
C GLY A 121 -2.68 -4.78 -20.49
N ARG A 122 -2.94 -6.06 -20.18
CA ARG A 122 -4.27 -6.60 -20.33
C ARG A 122 -5.25 -5.96 -19.36
N TRP A 123 -4.80 -5.73 -18.14
CA TRP A 123 -5.62 -5.07 -17.14
C TRP A 123 -6.06 -3.70 -17.64
N ARG A 124 -5.10 -2.93 -18.17
CA ARG A 124 -5.39 -1.60 -18.70
C ARG A 124 -6.40 -1.65 -19.84
N LEU A 125 -6.22 -2.59 -20.75
CA LEU A 125 -7.12 -2.72 -21.89
C LEU A 125 -8.55 -3.06 -21.45
N ARG A 126 -8.67 -3.94 -20.48
CA ARG A 126 -9.98 -4.30 -19.96
C ARG A 126 -10.68 -3.11 -19.31
N ARG A 127 -9.90 -2.32 -18.55
CA ARG A 127 -10.45 -1.14 -17.90
C ARG A 127 -10.85 -0.09 -18.91
N ALA A 128 -10.03 0.12 -19.93
CA ALA A 128 -10.33 1.07 -20.99
C ALA A 128 -11.60 0.66 -21.70
N GLY A 129 -11.74 -0.63 -22.01
CA GLY A 129 -12.91 -1.14 -22.66
C GLY A 129 -14.16 -0.98 -21.80
N ALA A 130 -14.04 -1.26 -20.51
CA ALA A 130 -15.16 -1.12 -19.59
C ALA A 130 -15.58 0.34 -19.47
N MET A 131 -14.62 1.23 -19.39
CA MET A 131 -14.93 2.66 -19.29
C MET A 131 -15.55 3.20 -20.57
N ALA A 132 -15.05 2.76 -21.70
CA ALA A 132 -15.62 3.17 -22.97
C ALA A 132 -17.06 2.67 -23.12
N SER A 133 -17.27 1.44 -22.68
CA SER A 133 -18.59 0.84 -22.74
C SER A 133 -19.57 1.60 -21.85
N ASN A 134 -19.15 1.94 -20.65
CA ASN A 134 -19.99 2.70 -19.76
C ASN A 134 -20.23 4.11 -20.30
N GLY A 135 -19.24 4.67 -20.92
CA GLY A 135 -19.38 6.01 -21.48
C GLY A 135 -20.39 6.10 -22.61
N ARG A 136 -20.71 4.98 -23.22
CA ARG A 136 -21.67 5.01 -24.29
C ARG A 136 -23.10 4.96 -23.81
N GLN A 137 -23.27 4.71 -22.56
CA GLN A 137 -24.60 4.70 -22.01
C GLN A 137 -24.97 6.06 -21.51
#